data_468fe502e02d58148ca1b5a7647746bf
#
_entry.id   468fe502e02d58148ca1b5a7647746bf
#
_cell.length_a   1.000
_cell.length_b   1.000
_cell.length_c   1.000
_cell.angle_alpha   90.00
_cell.angle_beta   90.00
_cell.angle_gamma   90.00
#
_symmetry.space_group_name_H-M   'P 1'
#
loop_
_entity.id
_entity.type
_entity.pdbx_description
1 polymer ?
#
loop_
_entity_poly.entity_id
_entity_poly.type
_entity_poly.pdbx_seq_one_letter_code
_entity_poly.pdbx_strand_id
1 'polypeptide(L)'
;DLIGKALEKNGFGKLISVEHLKSEYEKTNDEIKIHKLEEVCVCNFSPLSEIQINDKKYNWYSIDYDKIEKKIDLMIVDGPPTDSSRDGSRFPALPLLKKYLSDDFEILVDDSKRKDEKMILDQWSKLYPELKFDHINLERGLAIIK
;
A
#
# COMPACT_ATOMS: atom_id res chain seq x y z
N ASP A 1 3.40 -12.54 6.41
CA ASP A 1 3.71 -13.35 7.60
C ASP A 1 4.45 -12.63 8.71
N LEU A 2 5.62 -12.01 8.44
CA LEU A 2 6.43 -11.36 9.47
C LEU A 2 5.67 -10.25 10.20
N ILE A 3 4.94 -9.40 9.49
CA ILE A 3 4.15 -8.32 10.09
C ILE A 3 3.03 -8.90 10.95
N GLY A 4 2.31 -9.90 10.45
CA GLY A 4 1.25 -10.57 11.21
C GLY A 4 1.77 -11.19 12.51
N LYS A 5 2.90 -11.89 12.46
CA LYS A 5 3.55 -12.43 13.65
C LYS A 5 4.03 -11.36 14.63
N ALA A 6 4.50 -10.23 14.14
CA ALA A 6 4.87 -9.11 14.99
C ALA A 6 3.64 -8.52 15.71
N LEU A 7 2.52 -8.33 15.00
CA LEU A 7 1.26 -7.83 15.57
C LEU A 7 0.68 -8.81 16.60
N GLU A 8 0.68 -10.12 16.29
CA GLU A 8 0.26 -11.16 17.23
C GLU A 8 1.09 -11.09 18.52
N LYS A 9 2.41 -11.01 18.40
CA LYS A 9 3.32 -10.90 19.55
C LYS A 9 3.13 -9.63 20.36
N ASN A 10 2.83 -8.50 19.69
CA ASN A 10 2.57 -7.23 20.35
C ASN A 10 1.21 -7.21 21.07
N GLY A 11 0.27 -8.09 20.69
CA GLY A 11 -1.06 -8.18 21.28
C GLY A 11 -2.01 -7.06 20.84
N PHE A 12 -1.63 -6.24 19.84
CA PHE A 12 -2.49 -5.19 19.27
C PHE A 12 -2.13 -4.89 17.80
N GLY A 13 -3.05 -4.24 17.11
CA GLY A 13 -2.91 -3.88 15.71
C GLY A 13 -3.55 -4.90 14.77
N LYS A 14 -3.79 -4.48 13.54
CA LYS A 14 -4.30 -5.33 12.45
C LYS A 14 -3.59 -5.02 11.15
N LEU A 15 -3.34 -6.05 10.37
CA LEU A 15 -2.86 -5.96 9.00
C LEU A 15 -4.02 -6.18 8.04
N ILE A 16 -4.26 -5.21 7.17
CA ILE A 16 -5.19 -5.33 6.05
C ILE A 16 -4.37 -5.25 4.78
N SER A 17 -4.40 -6.28 3.97
CA SER A 17 -3.80 -6.28 2.64
C SER A 17 -4.85 -6.39 1.55
N VAL A 18 -4.51 -5.93 0.36
CA VAL A 18 -5.34 -6.04 -0.84
C VAL A 18 -4.55 -6.76 -1.92
N GLU A 19 -5.21 -7.65 -2.65
CA GLU A 19 -4.59 -8.42 -3.73
C GLU A 19 -5.54 -8.49 -4.93
N HIS A 20 -5.02 -8.24 -6.13
CA HIS A 20 -5.83 -8.21 -7.35
C HIS A 20 -5.82 -9.54 -8.11
N LEU A 21 -4.80 -10.37 -7.92
CA LEU A 21 -4.72 -11.70 -8.50
C LEU A 21 -5.37 -12.72 -7.58
N LYS A 22 -6.39 -13.40 -8.08
CA LYS A 22 -7.16 -14.37 -7.28
C LYS A 22 -6.26 -15.49 -6.72
N SER A 23 -5.31 -15.98 -7.51
CA SER A 23 -4.38 -17.02 -7.08
C SER A 23 -3.47 -16.58 -5.91
N GLU A 24 -2.99 -15.33 -5.94
CA GLU A 24 -2.15 -14.79 -4.86
C GLU A 24 -2.98 -14.45 -3.62
N TYR A 25 -4.22 -13.98 -3.81
CA TYR A 25 -5.18 -13.80 -2.73
C TYR A 25 -5.47 -15.13 -2.00
N GLU A 26 -5.77 -16.21 -2.74
CA GLU A 26 -6.03 -17.54 -2.17
C GLU A 26 -4.81 -18.03 -1.39
N LYS A 27 -3.62 -17.94 -1.97
CA LYS A 27 -2.35 -18.30 -1.35
C LYS A 27 -2.08 -17.54 -0.04
N THR A 28 -2.30 -16.21 -0.07
CA THR A 28 -2.13 -15.36 1.11
C THR A 28 -3.09 -15.75 2.24
N ASN A 29 -4.35 -16.04 1.91
CA ASN A 29 -5.32 -16.50 2.91
C ASN A 29 -4.99 -17.89 3.49
N ASP A 30 -4.47 -18.79 2.66
CA ASP A 30 -4.00 -20.09 3.15
C ASP A 30 -2.81 -19.93 4.10
N GLU A 31 -1.86 -19.07 3.79
CA GLU A 31 -0.75 -18.73 4.68
C GLU A 31 -1.24 -18.11 6.02
N ILE A 32 -2.21 -17.19 5.97
CA ILE A 32 -2.82 -16.60 7.18
C ILE A 32 -3.39 -17.71 8.07
N LYS A 33 -4.12 -18.68 7.50
CA LYS A 33 -4.70 -19.82 8.24
C LYS A 33 -3.63 -20.77 8.78
N ILE A 34 -2.66 -21.16 7.95
CA ILE A 34 -1.57 -22.08 8.36
C ILE A 34 -0.83 -21.51 9.58
N HIS A 35 -0.62 -20.19 9.59
CA HIS A 35 0.06 -19.50 10.68
C HIS A 35 -0.84 -19.03 11.82
N LYS A 36 -2.16 -19.29 11.73
CA LYS A 36 -3.18 -18.92 12.73
C LYS A 36 -3.21 -17.40 13.02
N LEU A 37 -3.17 -16.60 11.96
CA LEU A 37 -3.11 -15.14 12.03
C LEU A 37 -4.43 -14.45 11.69
N GLU A 38 -5.54 -15.18 11.59
CA GLU A 38 -6.86 -14.69 11.16
C GLU A 38 -7.40 -13.56 12.05
N GLU A 39 -6.98 -13.51 13.31
CA GLU A 39 -7.41 -12.45 14.24
C GLU A 39 -6.68 -11.12 14.00
N VAL A 40 -5.47 -11.15 13.41
CA VAL A 40 -4.63 -9.96 13.21
C VAL A 40 -4.39 -9.61 11.74
N CYS A 41 -4.63 -10.55 10.82
CA CYS A 41 -4.40 -10.37 9.39
C CYS A 41 -5.65 -10.64 8.58
N VAL A 42 -5.95 -9.75 7.64
CA VAL A 42 -7.01 -9.90 6.63
C VAL A 42 -6.43 -9.57 5.27
N CYS A 43 -6.62 -10.47 4.30
CA CYS A 43 -6.36 -10.19 2.90
C CYS A 43 -7.69 -10.05 2.16
N ASN A 44 -7.88 -8.95 1.42
CA ASN A 44 -9.06 -8.69 0.62
C ASN A 44 -8.77 -8.90 -0.86
N PHE A 45 -9.61 -9.65 -1.54
CA PHE A 45 -9.58 -9.72 -3.00
C PHE A 45 -10.09 -8.40 -3.58
N SER A 46 -9.23 -7.67 -4.27
CA SER A 46 -9.50 -6.32 -4.78
C SER A 46 -9.02 -6.20 -6.23
N PRO A 47 -9.82 -6.68 -7.19
CA PRO A 47 -9.49 -6.59 -8.62
C PRO A 47 -9.17 -5.16 -9.01
N LEU A 48 -8.29 -4.98 -9.99
CA LEU A 48 -7.99 -3.66 -10.52
C LEU A 48 -9.16 -3.17 -11.38
N SER A 49 -9.49 -1.90 -11.20
CA SER A 49 -10.46 -1.17 -12.02
C SER A 49 -9.90 0.18 -12.44
N GLU A 50 -10.37 0.69 -13.57
CA GLU A 50 -9.99 2.01 -14.02
C GLU A 50 -10.61 3.06 -13.11
N ILE A 51 -9.76 3.97 -12.62
CA ILE A 51 -10.17 5.15 -11.87
C ILE A 51 -9.56 6.39 -12.50
N GLN A 52 -10.16 7.55 -12.26
CA GLN A 52 -9.64 8.85 -12.69
C GLN A 52 -9.26 9.70 -11.47
N ILE A 53 -8.04 10.20 -11.47
CA ILE A 53 -7.58 11.22 -10.51
C ILE A 53 -7.13 12.43 -11.32
N ASN A 54 -7.81 13.56 -11.15
CA ASN A 54 -7.70 14.72 -12.02
C ASN A 54 -7.91 14.32 -13.49
N ASP A 55 -6.98 14.63 -14.38
CA ASP A 55 -7.08 14.36 -15.82
C ASP A 55 -6.40 13.04 -16.23
N LYS A 56 -5.90 12.25 -15.26
CA LYS A 56 -5.18 11.00 -15.55
C LYS A 56 -5.94 9.78 -15.06
N LYS A 57 -5.92 8.72 -15.88
CA LYS A 57 -6.52 7.42 -15.57
C LYS A 57 -5.48 6.45 -15.02
N TYR A 58 -5.88 5.64 -14.04
CA TYR A 58 -5.07 4.63 -13.39
C TYR A 58 -5.85 3.32 -13.28
N ASN A 59 -5.14 2.20 -13.26
CA ASN A 59 -5.68 0.94 -12.81
C ASN A 59 -5.35 0.80 -11.32
N TRP A 60 -6.38 0.78 -10.46
CA TRP A 60 -6.21 0.73 -9.03
C TRP A 60 -7.10 -0.32 -8.38
N TYR A 61 -6.74 -0.78 -7.21
CA TYR A 61 -7.50 -1.74 -6.43
C TYR A 61 -8.92 -1.26 -6.16
N SER A 62 -9.90 -2.16 -6.34
CA SER A 62 -11.30 -1.91 -5.97
C SER A 62 -11.46 -2.04 -4.45
N ILE A 63 -11.02 -1.03 -3.71
CA ILE A 63 -11.06 -0.99 -2.25
C ILE A 63 -12.42 -0.49 -1.80
N ASP A 64 -13.03 -1.20 -0.85
CA ASP A 64 -14.20 -0.73 -0.11
C ASP A 64 -13.71 0.18 1.03
N TYR A 65 -13.64 1.47 0.74
CA TYR A 65 -13.12 2.47 1.68
C TYR A 65 -14.01 2.63 2.92
N ASP A 66 -15.30 2.30 2.85
CA ASP A 66 -16.23 2.40 3.97
C ASP A 66 -15.93 1.36 5.06
N LYS A 67 -15.17 0.33 4.72
CA LYS A 67 -14.68 -0.68 5.68
C LYS A 67 -13.39 -0.30 6.40
N ILE A 68 -12.82 0.87 6.11
CA ILE A 68 -11.66 1.38 6.85
C ILE A 68 -12.14 2.04 8.12
N GLU A 69 -12.37 1.23 9.16
CA GLU A 69 -12.95 1.69 10.44
C GLU A 69 -11.95 2.44 11.33
N LYS A 70 -10.67 2.16 11.19
CA LYS A 70 -9.59 2.74 12.00
C LYS A 70 -8.61 3.51 11.14
N LYS A 71 -7.91 4.44 11.77
CA LYS A 71 -6.80 5.15 11.12
C LYS A 71 -5.64 4.19 10.83
N ILE A 72 -4.96 4.46 9.72
CA ILE A 72 -3.81 3.70 9.25
C ILE A 72 -2.55 4.34 9.83
N ASP A 73 -1.84 3.60 10.67
CA ASP A 73 -0.56 4.05 11.26
C ASP A 73 0.62 3.71 10.35
N LEU A 74 0.54 2.61 9.60
CA LEU A 74 1.56 2.19 8.65
C LEU A 74 0.91 1.78 7.33
N MET A 75 1.31 2.40 6.24
CA MET A 75 0.91 2.02 4.88
C MET A 75 2.14 1.51 4.12
N ILE A 76 2.03 0.32 3.54
CA ILE A 76 3.09 -0.25 2.68
C ILE A 76 2.58 -0.26 1.25
N VAL A 77 3.32 0.41 0.35
CA VAL A 77 3.00 0.54 -1.07
C VAL A 77 3.99 -0.31 -1.87
N ASP A 78 3.56 -1.53 -2.20
CA ASP A 78 4.33 -2.50 -3.01
C ASP A 78 3.55 -2.99 -4.25
N GLY A 79 2.43 -2.37 -4.55
CA GLY A 79 1.56 -2.69 -5.67
C GLY A 79 0.61 -1.55 -6.03
N PRO A 80 -0.13 -1.68 -7.12
CA PRO A 80 -0.07 -2.77 -8.10
C PRO A 80 1.22 -2.75 -8.93
N PRO A 81 1.53 -3.83 -9.67
CA PRO A 81 2.68 -3.84 -10.57
C PRO A 81 2.54 -2.77 -11.64
N THR A 82 3.68 -2.28 -12.14
CA THR A 82 3.72 -1.29 -13.21
C THR A 82 3.01 -1.85 -14.45
N ASP A 83 2.01 -1.13 -14.92
CA ASP A 83 1.34 -1.42 -16.17
C ASP A 83 2.14 -0.81 -17.32
N SER A 84 2.57 -1.64 -18.28
CA SER A 84 3.34 -1.18 -19.46
C SER A 84 2.59 -0.16 -20.32
N SER A 85 1.27 -0.09 -20.19
CA SER A 85 0.41 0.86 -20.90
C SER A 85 0.19 2.17 -20.14
N ARG A 86 0.53 2.24 -18.84
CA ARG A 86 0.23 3.39 -17.97
C ARG A 86 1.32 3.59 -16.91
N ASP A 87 2.01 4.71 -16.98
CA ASP A 87 2.98 5.10 -15.95
C ASP A 87 2.27 5.49 -14.64
N GLY A 88 2.91 5.21 -13.51
CA GLY A 88 2.46 5.67 -12.20
C GLY A 88 1.39 4.78 -11.56
N SER A 89 1.42 3.46 -11.77
CA SER A 89 0.42 2.51 -11.26
C SER A 89 0.15 2.64 -9.75
N ARG A 90 1.16 2.97 -8.95
CA ARG A 90 1.05 3.13 -7.49
C ARG A 90 0.66 4.55 -7.05
N PHE A 91 0.60 5.51 -7.99
CA PHE A 91 0.27 6.90 -7.67
C PHE A 91 -1.03 7.07 -6.86
N PRO A 92 -2.12 6.33 -7.12
CA PRO A 92 -3.37 6.50 -6.37
C PRO A 92 -3.28 6.23 -4.86
N ALA A 93 -2.25 5.50 -4.40
CA ALA A 93 -2.13 5.13 -2.98
C ALA A 93 -2.25 6.34 -2.05
N LEU A 94 -1.43 7.36 -2.23
CA LEU A 94 -1.43 8.51 -1.34
C LEU A 94 -2.68 9.40 -1.50
N PRO A 95 -3.08 9.84 -2.70
CA PRO A 95 -4.28 10.66 -2.87
C PRO A 95 -5.56 10.04 -2.32
N LEU A 96 -5.75 8.73 -2.47
CA LEU A 96 -6.96 8.06 -2.04
C LEU A 96 -6.97 7.68 -0.56
N LEU A 97 -5.79 7.35 0.01
CA LEU A 97 -5.68 6.84 1.36
C LEU A 97 -5.24 7.88 2.39
N LYS A 98 -4.74 9.05 1.97
CA LYS A 98 -4.25 10.10 2.89
C LYS A 98 -5.24 10.45 4.00
N LYS A 99 -6.53 10.58 3.69
CA LYS A 99 -7.59 10.92 4.67
C LYS A 99 -7.81 9.85 5.75
N TYR A 100 -7.34 8.63 5.51
CA TYR A 100 -7.45 7.52 6.46
C TYR A 100 -6.18 7.33 7.31
N LEU A 101 -5.11 8.07 7.03
CA LEU A 101 -3.88 8.00 7.82
C LEU A 101 -4.11 8.61 9.21
N SER A 102 -3.42 8.08 10.22
CA SER A 102 -3.35 8.66 11.56
C SER A 102 -2.50 9.94 11.57
N ASP A 103 -2.44 10.63 12.69
CA ASP A 103 -1.62 11.84 12.81
C ASP A 103 -0.12 11.52 12.89
N ASP A 104 0.23 10.29 13.31
CA ASP A 104 1.61 9.80 13.45
C ASP A 104 1.82 8.57 12.56
N PHE A 105 1.60 8.75 11.26
CA PHE A 105 1.70 7.69 10.27
C PHE A 105 3.09 7.56 9.66
N GLU A 106 3.38 6.38 9.12
CA GLU A 106 4.48 6.17 8.19
C GLU A 106 3.98 5.49 6.91
N ILE A 107 4.55 5.87 5.76
CA ILE A 107 4.33 5.20 4.49
C ILE A 107 5.66 4.65 3.99
N LEU A 108 5.70 3.36 3.70
CA LEU A 108 6.83 2.70 3.08
C LEU A 108 6.53 2.45 1.61
N VAL A 109 7.39 2.93 0.72
CA VAL A 109 7.26 2.69 -0.74
C VAL A 109 8.44 1.84 -1.18
N ASP A 110 8.14 0.59 -1.55
CA ASP A 110 9.17 -0.34 -2.05
C ASP A 110 9.59 -0.01 -3.48
N ASP A 111 10.76 -0.53 -3.87
CA ASP A 111 11.35 -0.36 -5.20
C ASP A 111 11.59 1.12 -5.60
N SER A 112 11.80 2.01 -4.64
CA SER A 112 11.88 3.48 -4.85
C SER A 112 12.98 3.94 -5.82
N LYS A 113 13.90 3.06 -6.23
CA LYS A 113 14.91 3.34 -7.27
C LYS A 113 14.40 3.14 -8.70
N ARG A 114 13.26 2.47 -8.89
CA ARG A 114 12.67 2.32 -10.22
C ARG A 114 12.22 3.68 -10.76
N LYS A 115 12.22 3.81 -12.08
CA LYS A 115 11.84 5.05 -12.77
C LYS A 115 10.42 5.50 -12.43
N ASP A 116 9.49 4.55 -12.39
CA ASP A 116 8.07 4.82 -12.15
C ASP A 116 7.85 5.32 -10.71
N GLU A 117 8.44 4.63 -9.72
CA GLU A 117 8.36 5.01 -8.33
C GLU A 117 9.03 6.37 -8.04
N LYS A 118 10.18 6.65 -8.67
CA LYS A 118 10.80 7.98 -8.58
C LYS A 118 9.87 9.10 -9.08
N MET A 119 9.20 8.88 -10.20
CA MET A 119 8.24 9.82 -10.76
C MET A 119 7.06 10.02 -9.81
N ILE A 120 6.52 8.94 -9.24
CA ILE A 120 5.42 8.98 -8.26
C ILE A 120 5.83 9.78 -7.02
N LEU A 121 6.99 9.49 -6.44
CA LEU A 121 7.51 10.20 -5.27
C LEU A 121 7.75 11.69 -5.54
N ASP A 122 8.26 12.05 -6.70
CA ASP A 122 8.40 13.46 -7.13
C ASP A 122 7.04 14.16 -7.26
N GLN A 123 6.04 13.49 -7.83
CA GLN A 123 4.67 14.02 -7.91
C GLN A 123 4.04 14.20 -6.53
N TRP A 124 4.16 13.20 -5.64
CA TRP A 124 3.63 13.29 -4.29
C TRP A 124 4.30 14.40 -3.47
N SER A 125 5.60 14.58 -3.59
CA SER A 125 6.32 15.65 -2.87
C SER A 125 5.87 17.05 -3.30
N LYS A 126 5.46 17.22 -4.56
CA LYS A 126 4.90 18.48 -5.07
C LYS A 126 3.46 18.69 -4.63
N LEU A 127 2.65 17.61 -4.56
CA LEU A 127 1.24 17.68 -4.16
C LEU A 127 1.07 17.82 -2.64
N TYR A 128 2.00 17.28 -1.87
CA TYR A 128 1.96 17.24 -0.40
C TYR A 128 3.27 17.78 0.18
N PRO A 129 3.56 19.08 0.03
CA PRO A 129 4.82 19.69 0.46
C PRO A 129 5.00 19.68 1.99
N GLU A 130 3.93 19.41 2.75
CA GLU A 130 3.95 19.23 4.20
C GLU A 130 4.56 17.91 4.64
N LEU A 131 4.66 16.93 3.73
CA LEU A 131 5.19 15.60 4.06
C LEU A 131 6.71 15.55 3.86
N LYS A 132 7.35 14.78 4.73
CA LYS A 132 8.79 14.52 4.66
C LYS A 132 9.06 13.21 3.90
N PHE A 133 9.96 13.26 2.93
CA PHE A 133 10.34 12.13 2.10
C PHE A 133 11.80 11.76 2.37
N ASP A 134 12.02 10.62 3.02
CA ASP A 134 13.34 10.05 3.28
C ASP A 134 13.59 8.85 2.37
N HIS A 135 14.85 8.64 1.96
CA HIS A 135 15.24 7.53 1.08
C HIS A 135 16.29 6.66 1.77
N ILE A 136 16.03 5.35 1.82
CA ILE A 136 16.98 4.36 2.30
C ILE A 136 17.63 3.67 1.10
N ASN A 137 18.96 3.65 1.08
CA ASN A 137 19.73 3.09 -0.02
C ASN A 137 19.85 1.56 0.11
N LEU A 138 18.74 0.86 -0.09
CA LEU A 138 18.70 -0.59 -0.27
C LEU A 138 18.96 -0.94 -1.75
N GLU A 139 19.09 -2.23 -2.07
CA GLU A 139 19.31 -2.72 -3.43
C GLU A 139 18.28 -2.15 -4.42
N ARG A 140 17.00 -2.30 -4.12
CA ARG A 140 15.88 -1.75 -4.90
C ARG A 140 15.41 -0.37 -4.44
N GLY A 141 15.91 0.09 -3.30
CA GLY A 141 15.51 1.34 -2.66
C GLY A 141 14.22 1.20 -1.86
N LEU A 142 14.14 2.00 -0.80
CA LEU A 142 12.94 2.17 0.02
C LEU A 142 12.74 3.66 0.26
N ALA A 143 11.54 4.18 0.06
CA ALA A 143 11.19 5.52 0.51
C ALA A 143 10.30 5.44 1.75
N ILE A 144 10.53 6.37 2.68
CA ILE A 144 9.73 6.55 3.90
C ILE A 144 9.12 7.94 3.84
N ILE A 145 7.81 8.03 4.05
CA ILE A 145 7.06 9.29 4.04
C ILE A 145 6.37 9.45 5.39
N LYS A 146 6.51 10.65 5.96
CA LYS A 146 5.95 11.04 7.26
C LYS A 146 5.27 12.39 7.19
#